data_7d444c20f3d5d74aaf39ec587fb129ef
#
_entry.id   7d444c20f3d5d74aaf39ec587fb129ef
#
_cell.length_a   1.000
_cell.length_b   1.000
_cell.length_c   1.000
_cell.angle_alpha   90.00
_cell.angle_beta   90.00
_cell.angle_gamma   90.00
#
_symmetry.space_group_name_H-M   'P 1'
#
loop_
_entity.id
_entity.type
_entity.pdbx_description
1 polymer ?
#
loop_
_entity_poly.entity_id
_entity_poly.type
_entity_poly.pdbx_seq_one_letter_code
_entity_poly.pdbx_strand_id
1 'polypeptide(L)'
;RKIQEYPHCDLLIYKIATVLNASLTLSDLNDEERMEYNTAIIEWLERTADSQDERVRNSSVFILATKYVQMEKYEEANVLLKKIPDTVIDATIMKTSVLAHQEGTDTAALFLEGKLLQAVSNIQSYLYKLIEMEEETGNHDKAEKIAEITDQMISLFGLWNYGNTVPYLLIAGYRKNVEKCVQLIKQLLSESQKPWNMTQSPLYYRYEDTAQGKAFSGIGKNFVRELYSEIENKKEYEFLRGNKELESIFEEHLK
;
A
#
# COMPACT_ATOMS: atom_id res chain seq x y z
N ARG A 1 -1.92 -6.62 -27.87
CA ARG A 1 -0.95 -6.70 -28.97
C ARG A 1 0.38 -7.30 -28.51
N LYS A 2 1.12 -6.74 -27.53
CA LYS A 2 2.43 -7.25 -27.08
C LYS A 2 2.36 -8.67 -26.47
N ILE A 3 1.34 -9.01 -25.73
CA ILE A 3 1.12 -10.37 -25.22
C ILE A 3 0.89 -11.37 -26.37
N GLN A 4 0.22 -10.93 -27.44
CA GLN A 4 0.00 -11.78 -28.63
C GLN A 4 1.29 -12.00 -29.43
N GLU A 5 2.20 -11.00 -29.45
CA GLU A 5 3.51 -11.11 -30.10
C GLU A 5 4.45 -12.05 -29.32
N TYR A 6 4.34 -12.10 -27.99
CA TYR A 6 5.19 -12.87 -27.09
C TYR A 6 4.35 -13.71 -26.10
N PRO A 7 3.57 -14.66 -26.59
CA PRO A 7 2.59 -15.38 -25.78
C PRO A 7 3.21 -16.28 -24.70
N HIS A 8 4.49 -16.60 -24.78
CA HIS A 8 5.18 -17.47 -23.82
C HIS A 8 6.16 -16.72 -22.91
N CYS A 9 6.11 -15.38 -22.88
CA CYS A 9 6.97 -14.58 -22.03
C CYS A 9 6.24 -14.19 -20.73
N ASP A 10 6.31 -15.07 -19.71
CA ASP A 10 5.62 -14.87 -18.44
C ASP A 10 6.00 -13.54 -17.78
N LEU A 11 7.28 -13.15 -17.83
CA LEU A 11 7.73 -11.87 -17.29
C LEU A 11 7.04 -10.67 -17.97
N LEU A 12 6.85 -10.70 -19.29
CA LEU A 12 6.15 -9.65 -20.02
C LEU A 12 4.68 -9.60 -19.62
N ILE A 13 4.02 -10.75 -19.55
CA ILE A 13 2.61 -10.87 -19.19
C ILE A 13 2.40 -10.35 -17.77
N TYR A 14 3.22 -10.79 -16.82
CA TYR A 14 3.22 -10.31 -15.44
C TYR A 14 3.40 -8.79 -15.35
N LYS A 15 4.39 -8.22 -16.05
CA LYS A 15 4.63 -6.77 -16.06
C LYS A 15 3.45 -5.97 -16.60
N ILE A 16 2.82 -6.45 -17.69
CA ILE A 16 1.63 -5.80 -18.24
C ILE A 16 0.46 -5.88 -17.25
N ALA A 17 0.22 -7.06 -16.67
CA ALA A 17 -0.82 -7.24 -15.67
C ALA A 17 -0.62 -6.32 -14.46
N THR A 18 0.61 -6.20 -13.96
CA THR A 18 0.96 -5.35 -12.81
C THR A 18 0.75 -3.86 -13.12
N VAL A 19 1.21 -3.39 -14.29
CA VAL A 19 1.03 -1.98 -14.70
C VAL A 19 -0.44 -1.65 -14.87
N LEU A 20 -1.21 -2.51 -15.53
CA LEU A 20 -2.65 -2.30 -15.69
C LEU A 20 -3.39 -2.34 -14.36
N ASN A 21 -3.02 -3.26 -13.48
CA ASN A 21 -3.60 -3.33 -12.14
C ASN A 21 -3.38 -2.03 -11.34
N ALA A 22 -2.18 -1.48 -11.37
CA ALA A 22 -1.88 -0.19 -10.75
C ALA A 22 -2.64 0.97 -11.43
N SER A 23 -2.77 0.93 -12.76
CA SER A 23 -3.48 1.98 -13.52
C SER A 23 -4.99 1.98 -13.27
N LEU A 24 -5.61 0.84 -12.94
CA LEU A 24 -7.05 0.77 -12.66
C LEU A 24 -7.47 1.66 -11.49
N THR A 25 -6.60 1.81 -10.50
CA THR A 25 -6.86 2.66 -9.33
C THR A 25 -6.81 4.16 -9.67
N LEU A 26 -6.07 4.51 -10.73
CA LEU A 26 -5.79 5.91 -11.12
C LEU A 26 -6.60 6.38 -12.32
N SER A 27 -7.38 5.49 -12.95
CA SER A 27 -8.07 5.76 -14.21
C SER A 27 -9.56 6.05 -13.99
N ASP A 28 -10.07 7.08 -14.67
CA ASP A 28 -11.51 7.38 -14.79
C ASP A 28 -12.16 6.37 -15.75
N LEU A 29 -12.37 5.14 -15.28
CA LEU A 29 -13.05 4.08 -16.01
C LEU A 29 -14.46 3.90 -15.46
N ASN A 30 -15.42 3.64 -16.34
CA ASN A 30 -16.73 3.19 -15.90
C ASN A 30 -16.67 1.75 -15.35
N ASP A 31 -17.73 1.30 -14.69
CA ASP A 31 -17.76 -0.01 -14.02
C ASP A 31 -17.60 -1.19 -14.99
N GLU A 32 -18.13 -1.10 -16.21
CA GLU A 32 -18.03 -2.13 -17.23
C GLU A 32 -16.58 -2.27 -17.73
N GLU A 33 -15.93 -1.17 -18.07
CA GLU A 33 -14.52 -1.14 -18.47
C GLU A 33 -13.62 -1.64 -17.34
N ARG A 34 -13.89 -1.21 -16.10
CA ARG A 34 -13.13 -1.66 -14.93
C ARG A 34 -13.25 -3.17 -14.72
N MET A 35 -14.44 -3.73 -14.92
CA MET A 35 -14.68 -5.16 -14.79
C MET A 35 -13.99 -5.95 -15.91
N GLU A 36 -14.00 -5.46 -17.15
CA GLU A 36 -13.31 -6.07 -18.28
C GLU A 36 -11.78 -6.14 -18.04
N TYR A 37 -11.17 -5.02 -17.65
CA TYR A 37 -9.74 -4.98 -17.34
C TYR A 37 -9.38 -5.84 -16.13
N ASN A 38 -10.20 -5.87 -15.07
CA ASN A 38 -9.97 -6.75 -13.93
C ASN A 38 -9.98 -8.23 -14.34
N THR A 39 -10.92 -8.64 -15.20
CA THR A 39 -11.00 -9.99 -15.69
C THR A 39 -9.73 -10.37 -16.48
N ALA A 40 -9.30 -9.53 -17.42
CA ALA A 40 -8.08 -9.75 -18.16
C ALA A 40 -6.82 -9.82 -17.26
N ILE A 41 -6.72 -8.97 -16.26
CA ILE A 41 -5.61 -8.98 -15.29
C ILE A 41 -5.60 -10.28 -14.49
N ILE A 42 -6.75 -10.76 -14.04
CA ILE A 42 -6.88 -12.03 -13.31
C ILE A 42 -6.41 -13.19 -14.21
N GLU A 43 -6.90 -13.30 -15.43
CA GLU A 43 -6.48 -14.35 -16.39
C GLU A 43 -4.96 -14.38 -16.61
N TRP A 44 -4.34 -13.21 -16.76
CA TRP A 44 -2.89 -13.11 -16.94
C TRP A 44 -2.11 -13.46 -15.67
N LEU A 45 -2.61 -13.09 -14.50
CA LEU A 45 -1.99 -13.45 -13.22
C LEU A 45 -2.15 -14.94 -12.93
N GLU A 46 -3.31 -15.56 -13.22
CA GLU A 46 -3.52 -17.00 -13.11
C GLU A 46 -2.51 -17.76 -13.95
N ARG A 47 -2.33 -17.33 -15.19
CA ARG A 47 -1.34 -17.91 -16.08
C ARG A 47 0.09 -17.80 -15.56
N THR A 48 0.48 -16.64 -15.03
CA THR A 48 1.84 -16.40 -14.53
C THR A 48 2.06 -16.91 -13.10
N ALA A 49 1.00 -17.32 -12.42
CA ALA A 49 1.07 -17.99 -11.11
C ALA A 49 1.73 -19.40 -11.16
N ASP A 50 1.85 -19.98 -12.35
CA ASP A 50 2.52 -21.26 -12.56
C ASP A 50 3.87 -21.10 -13.32
N SER A 51 4.39 -19.87 -13.40
CA SER A 51 5.66 -19.56 -14.07
C SER A 51 6.84 -20.31 -13.46
N GLN A 52 7.81 -20.69 -14.30
CA GLN A 52 9.07 -21.29 -13.87
C GLN A 52 9.99 -20.25 -13.19
N ASP A 53 9.84 -18.96 -13.49
CA ASP A 53 10.52 -17.89 -12.76
C ASP A 53 9.83 -17.70 -11.39
N GLU A 54 10.55 -18.05 -10.34
CA GLU A 54 10.05 -18.01 -8.97
C GLU A 54 9.56 -16.59 -8.55
N ARG A 55 10.24 -15.54 -9.00
CA ARG A 55 9.84 -14.15 -8.69
C ARG A 55 8.54 -13.80 -9.39
N VAL A 56 8.40 -14.16 -10.66
CA VAL A 56 7.17 -13.95 -11.43
C VAL A 56 6.03 -14.74 -10.78
N ARG A 57 6.25 -16.02 -10.50
CA ARG A 57 5.26 -16.89 -9.86
C ARG A 57 4.79 -16.34 -8.52
N ASN A 58 5.70 -16.10 -7.57
CA ASN A 58 5.34 -15.67 -6.22
C ASN A 58 4.65 -14.29 -6.22
N SER A 59 5.11 -13.37 -7.08
CA SER A 59 4.47 -12.05 -7.20
C SER A 59 3.09 -12.13 -7.84
N SER A 60 2.89 -12.98 -8.86
CA SER A 60 1.59 -13.20 -9.49
C SER A 60 0.59 -13.83 -8.52
N VAL A 61 1.04 -14.84 -7.78
CA VAL A 61 0.24 -15.50 -6.73
C VAL A 61 -0.20 -14.50 -5.67
N PHE A 62 0.70 -13.62 -5.22
CA PHE A 62 0.38 -12.60 -4.22
C PHE A 62 -0.67 -11.60 -4.71
N ILE A 63 -0.49 -11.04 -5.94
CA ILE A 63 -1.45 -10.07 -6.49
C ILE A 63 -2.80 -10.74 -6.74
N LEU A 64 -2.81 -11.97 -7.25
CA LEU A 64 -4.03 -12.74 -7.49
C LEU A 64 -4.77 -13.03 -6.19
N ALA A 65 -4.06 -13.45 -5.13
CA ALA A 65 -4.64 -13.65 -3.81
C ALA A 65 -5.24 -12.35 -3.25
N THR A 66 -4.57 -11.21 -3.44
CA THR A 66 -5.09 -9.90 -3.02
C THR A 66 -6.41 -9.58 -3.75
N LYS A 67 -6.50 -9.84 -5.06
CA LYS A 67 -7.75 -9.66 -5.82
C LYS A 67 -8.86 -10.59 -5.32
N TYR A 68 -8.55 -11.83 -5.01
CA TYR A 68 -9.54 -12.76 -4.47
C TYR A 68 -10.03 -12.34 -3.08
N VAL A 69 -9.17 -11.79 -2.23
CA VAL A 69 -9.59 -11.17 -0.95
C VAL A 69 -10.55 -10.00 -1.20
N GLN A 70 -10.23 -9.11 -2.15
CA GLN A 70 -11.12 -8.00 -2.53
C GLN A 70 -12.48 -8.45 -3.08
N MET A 71 -12.52 -9.64 -3.69
CA MET A 71 -13.75 -10.27 -4.20
C MET A 71 -14.44 -11.17 -3.15
N GLU A 72 -14.01 -11.14 -1.89
CA GLU A 72 -14.50 -12.00 -0.79
C GLU A 72 -14.32 -13.51 -1.05
N LYS A 73 -13.43 -13.90 -1.96
CA LYS A 73 -13.09 -15.29 -2.29
C LYS A 73 -11.92 -15.77 -1.42
N TYR A 74 -12.18 -15.86 -0.12
CA TYR A 74 -11.14 -16.13 0.88
C TYR A 74 -10.54 -17.53 0.77
N GLU A 75 -11.33 -18.54 0.37
CA GLU A 75 -10.84 -19.92 0.21
C GLU A 75 -9.84 -20.02 -0.94
N GLU A 76 -10.15 -19.42 -2.09
CA GLU A 76 -9.26 -19.38 -3.25
C GLU A 76 -8.00 -18.57 -2.94
N ALA A 77 -8.13 -17.44 -2.24
CA ALA A 77 -6.98 -16.66 -1.79
C ALA A 77 -6.06 -17.48 -0.86
N ASN A 78 -6.62 -18.23 0.09
CA ASN A 78 -5.87 -19.08 1.02
C ASN A 78 -5.11 -20.20 0.29
N VAL A 79 -5.73 -20.82 -0.71
CA VAL A 79 -5.06 -21.84 -1.56
C VAL A 79 -3.84 -21.26 -2.28
N LEU A 80 -3.96 -20.04 -2.78
CA LEU A 80 -2.86 -19.35 -3.45
C LEU A 80 -1.75 -18.97 -2.46
N LEU A 81 -2.08 -18.38 -1.32
CA LEU A 81 -1.10 -17.94 -0.33
C LEU A 81 -0.26 -19.09 0.22
N LYS A 82 -0.80 -20.31 0.33
CA LYS A 82 -0.05 -21.52 0.69
C LYS A 82 1.04 -21.90 -0.32
N LYS A 83 1.01 -21.39 -1.54
CA LYS A 83 2.07 -21.61 -2.55
C LYS A 83 3.27 -20.69 -2.33
N ILE A 84 3.14 -19.62 -1.53
CA ILE A 84 4.23 -18.68 -1.22
C ILE A 84 4.99 -19.22 0.00
N PRO A 85 6.33 -19.38 -0.06
CA PRO A 85 7.11 -19.82 1.10
C PRO A 85 7.00 -18.83 2.26
N ASP A 86 6.70 -19.32 3.47
CA ASP A 86 6.63 -18.51 4.70
C ASP A 86 7.99 -17.98 5.16
N THR A 87 9.06 -18.66 4.74
CA THR A 87 10.42 -18.31 5.15
C THR A 87 11.26 -17.88 3.96
N VAL A 88 11.71 -16.62 4.01
CA VAL A 88 12.74 -16.10 3.09
C VAL A 88 13.99 -15.82 3.93
N ILE A 89 15.14 -16.38 3.54
CA ILE A 89 16.42 -16.05 4.17
C ILE A 89 16.69 -14.56 3.90
N ASP A 90 16.72 -13.75 4.97
CA ASP A 90 17.07 -12.35 4.86
C ASP A 90 18.60 -12.19 4.68
N ALA A 91 19.00 -12.01 3.44
CA ALA A 91 20.39 -11.77 3.07
C ALA A 91 20.77 -10.27 3.05
N THR A 92 19.91 -9.38 3.55
CA THR A 92 20.11 -7.92 3.45
C THR A 92 21.45 -7.46 4.00
N ILE A 93 21.80 -7.87 5.23
CA ILE A 93 23.06 -7.47 5.88
C ILE A 93 24.28 -8.02 5.12
N MET A 94 24.23 -9.27 4.67
CA MET A 94 25.32 -9.86 3.90
C MET A 94 25.49 -9.15 2.54
N LYS A 95 24.39 -8.86 1.84
CA LYS A 95 24.42 -8.09 0.60
C LYS A 95 24.96 -6.69 0.81
N THR A 96 24.59 -6.02 1.90
CA THR A 96 25.11 -4.71 2.26
C THR A 96 26.62 -4.74 2.44
N SER A 97 27.15 -5.76 3.12
CA SER A 97 28.62 -5.92 3.31
C SER A 97 29.37 -6.13 1.99
N VAL A 98 28.81 -6.97 1.11
CA VAL A 98 29.39 -7.20 -0.23
C VAL A 98 29.35 -5.91 -1.06
N LEU A 99 28.23 -5.20 -1.05
CA LEU A 99 28.03 -3.96 -1.77
C LEU A 99 28.99 -2.85 -1.29
N ALA A 100 29.20 -2.75 0.02
CA ALA A 100 30.16 -1.80 0.61
C ALA A 100 31.58 -2.07 0.13
N HIS A 101 31.96 -3.33 -0.05
CA HIS A 101 33.29 -3.69 -0.57
C HIS A 101 33.41 -3.44 -2.08
N GLN A 102 32.37 -3.71 -2.85
CA GLN A 102 32.41 -3.62 -4.32
C GLN A 102 32.17 -2.21 -4.85
N GLU A 103 31.23 -1.47 -4.26
CA GLU A 103 30.73 -0.20 -4.79
C GLU A 103 30.87 0.98 -3.79
N GLY A 104 31.36 0.69 -2.59
CA GLY A 104 31.59 1.68 -1.56
C GLY A 104 30.47 1.80 -0.52
N THR A 105 30.83 2.42 0.61
CA THR A 105 29.96 2.53 1.80
C THR A 105 28.69 3.33 1.53
N ASP A 106 28.74 4.39 0.72
CA ASP A 106 27.56 5.22 0.44
C ASP A 106 26.50 4.46 -0.37
N THR A 107 26.91 3.67 -1.37
CA THR A 107 26.00 2.81 -2.14
C THR A 107 25.36 1.73 -1.24
N ALA A 108 26.15 1.12 -0.36
CA ALA A 108 25.67 0.14 0.59
C ALA A 108 24.69 0.76 1.61
N ALA A 109 25.00 1.96 2.11
CA ALA A 109 24.12 2.69 3.02
C ALA A 109 22.79 3.05 2.35
N LEU A 110 22.80 3.56 1.12
CA LEU A 110 21.60 3.84 0.33
C LEU A 110 20.72 2.58 0.17
N PHE A 111 21.33 1.44 -0.16
CA PHE A 111 20.62 0.17 -0.24
C PHE A 111 19.97 -0.19 1.11
N LEU A 112 20.69 -0.01 2.22
CA LEU A 112 20.19 -0.33 3.55
C LEU A 112 19.09 0.63 4.01
N GLU A 113 19.18 1.93 3.71
CA GLU A 113 18.14 2.93 3.95
C GLU A 113 16.82 2.53 3.26
N GLY A 114 16.88 2.12 1.99
CA GLY A 114 15.69 1.62 1.27
C GLY A 114 15.11 0.35 1.89
N LYS A 115 15.96 -0.57 2.38
CA LYS A 115 15.50 -1.78 3.07
C LYS A 115 14.87 -1.47 4.43
N LEU A 116 15.45 -0.54 5.17
CA LEU A 116 14.91 -0.07 6.45
C LEU A 116 13.52 0.56 6.24
N LEU A 117 13.40 1.46 5.26
CA LEU A 117 12.11 2.09 4.93
C LEU A 117 11.04 1.05 4.60
N GLN A 118 11.39 0.04 3.78
CA GLN A 118 10.49 -1.06 3.45
C GLN A 118 10.06 -1.84 4.70
N ALA A 119 11.00 -2.18 5.59
CA ALA A 119 10.72 -2.93 6.81
C ALA A 119 9.79 -2.16 7.74
N VAL A 120 10.04 -0.87 7.94
CA VAL A 120 9.18 -0.01 8.80
C VAL A 120 7.80 0.17 8.20
N SER A 121 7.68 0.32 6.87
CA SER A 121 6.39 0.37 6.17
C SER A 121 5.59 -0.93 6.34
N ASN A 122 6.25 -2.08 6.32
CA ASN A 122 5.60 -3.36 6.60
C ASN A 122 5.09 -3.44 8.04
N ILE A 123 5.92 -3.01 9.02
CA ILE A 123 5.49 -2.94 10.44
C ILE A 123 4.27 -2.04 10.58
N GLN A 124 4.26 -0.88 9.94
CA GLN A 124 3.12 0.04 9.94
C GLN A 124 1.83 -0.65 9.43
N SER A 125 1.92 -1.38 8.33
CA SER A 125 0.80 -2.13 7.77
C SER A 125 0.28 -3.21 8.73
N TYR A 126 1.19 -3.90 9.45
CA TYR A 126 0.80 -4.90 10.45
C TYR A 126 0.09 -4.25 11.64
N LEU A 127 0.56 -3.10 12.11
CA LEU A 127 -0.08 -2.38 13.21
C LEU A 127 -1.48 -1.90 12.82
N TYR A 128 -1.67 -1.38 11.60
CA TYR A 128 -3.00 -1.02 11.10
C TYR A 128 -3.94 -2.23 11.10
N LYS A 129 -3.46 -3.37 10.60
CA LYS A 129 -4.29 -4.60 10.57
C LYS A 129 -4.61 -5.13 11.96
N LEU A 130 -3.70 -4.99 12.93
CA LEU A 130 -3.96 -5.34 14.33
C LEU A 130 -5.03 -4.43 14.94
N ILE A 131 -5.01 -3.10 14.66
CA ILE A 131 -6.06 -2.17 15.11
C ILE A 131 -7.44 -2.63 14.60
N GLU A 132 -7.55 -2.95 13.32
CA GLU A 132 -8.79 -3.46 12.73
C GLU A 132 -9.29 -4.72 13.46
N MET A 133 -8.41 -5.72 13.66
CA MET A 133 -8.75 -6.97 14.33
C MET A 133 -9.18 -6.76 15.79
N GLU A 134 -8.52 -5.87 16.53
CA GLU A 134 -8.89 -5.58 17.92
C GLU A 134 -10.23 -4.82 17.99
N GLU A 135 -10.51 -3.90 17.06
CA GLU A 135 -11.83 -3.27 16.98
C GLU A 135 -12.93 -4.28 16.58
N GLU A 136 -12.70 -5.17 15.62
CA GLU A 136 -13.63 -6.24 15.22
C GLU A 136 -13.98 -7.18 16.39
N THR A 137 -13.01 -7.44 17.27
CA THR A 137 -13.20 -8.31 18.43
C THR A 137 -13.66 -7.57 19.69
N GLY A 138 -13.89 -6.26 19.62
CA GLY A 138 -14.36 -5.43 20.72
C GLY A 138 -13.30 -5.08 21.77
N ASN A 139 -12.02 -5.30 21.46
CA ASN A 139 -10.89 -4.98 22.36
C ASN A 139 -10.43 -3.53 22.20
N HIS A 140 -11.34 -2.58 22.34
CA HIS A 140 -11.14 -1.16 22.05
C HIS A 140 -9.92 -0.53 22.73
N ASP A 141 -9.67 -0.85 24.00
CA ASP A 141 -8.50 -0.35 24.74
C ASP A 141 -7.16 -0.81 24.12
N LYS A 142 -7.14 -2.01 23.53
CA LYS A 142 -5.94 -2.51 22.86
C LYS A 142 -5.73 -1.83 21.52
N ALA A 143 -6.81 -1.62 20.75
CA ALA A 143 -6.75 -0.87 19.49
C ALA A 143 -6.17 0.54 19.71
N GLU A 144 -6.62 1.25 20.75
CA GLU A 144 -6.10 2.57 21.12
C GLU A 144 -4.60 2.52 21.47
N LYS A 145 -4.17 1.55 22.27
CA LYS A 145 -2.75 1.38 22.60
C LYS A 145 -1.89 1.08 21.38
N ILE A 146 -2.39 0.27 20.43
CA ILE A 146 -1.68 0.00 19.18
C ILE A 146 -1.59 1.27 18.33
N ALA A 147 -2.64 2.10 18.32
CA ALA A 147 -2.62 3.39 17.63
C ALA A 147 -1.57 4.34 18.22
N GLU A 148 -1.46 4.43 19.54
CA GLU A 148 -0.41 5.20 20.23
C GLU A 148 1.01 4.69 19.90
N ILE A 149 1.21 3.36 19.86
CA ILE A 149 2.49 2.74 19.46
C ILE A 149 2.80 3.10 18.00
N THR A 150 1.81 3.08 17.12
CA THR A 150 1.97 3.43 15.70
C THR A 150 2.39 4.88 15.55
N ASP A 151 1.77 5.80 16.26
CA ASP A 151 2.11 7.22 16.27
C ASP A 151 3.56 7.47 16.74
N GLN A 152 3.97 6.81 17.83
CA GLN A 152 5.35 6.86 18.32
C GLN A 152 6.35 6.29 17.30
N MET A 153 6.01 5.18 16.64
CA MET A 153 6.85 4.56 15.62
C MET A 153 7.03 5.49 14.42
N ILE A 154 5.96 6.10 13.92
CA ILE A 154 6.01 7.05 12.79
C ILE A 154 6.94 8.21 13.12
N SER A 155 6.80 8.77 14.32
CA SER A 155 7.64 9.86 14.81
C SER A 155 9.10 9.42 14.98
N LEU A 156 9.35 8.26 15.59
CA LEU A 156 10.69 7.73 15.85
C LEU A 156 11.48 7.44 14.56
N PHE A 157 10.80 6.86 13.57
CA PHE A 157 11.41 6.53 12.29
C PHE A 157 11.32 7.66 11.25
N GLY A 158 10.80 8.83 11.61
CA GLY A 158 10.68 9.97 10.71
C GLY A 158 9.88 9.67 9.45
N LEU A 159 8.81 8.88 9.57
CA LEU A 159 7.90 8.58 8.47
C LEU A 159 7.02 9.79 8.16
N TRP A 160 6.29 9.73 7.07
CA TRP A 160 5.41 10.82 6.68
C TRP A 160 4.27 11.05 7.69
N ASN A 161 4.13 12.29 8.16
CA ASN A 161 3.25 12.65 9.29
C ASN A 161 1.77 12.32 9.08
N TYR A 162 1.28 12.24 7.84
CA TYR A 162 -0.12 11.83 7.62
C TYR A 162 -0.42 10.46 8.22
N GLY A 163 0.60 9.58 8.31
CA GLY A 163 0.48 8.27 8.91
C GLY A 163 0.04 8.28 10.37
N ASN A 164 0.30 9.37 11.12
CA ASN A 164 -0.14 9.52 12.51
C ASN A 164 -1.67 9.58 12.63
N THR A 165 -2.37 10.04 11.60
CA THR A 165 -3.83 10.19 11.62
C THR A 165 -4.55 8.89 11.26
N VAL A 166 -3.93 8.03 10.44
CA VAL A 166 -4.54 6.79 9.93
C VAL A 166 -5.02 5.83 11.02
N PRO A 167 -4.24 5.52 12.09
CA PRO A 167 -4.70 4.62 13.14
C PRO A 167 -5.99 5.06 13.82
N TYR A 168 -6.11 6.37 14.07
CA TYR A 168 -7.29 6.95 14.72
C TYR A 168 -8.49 7.01 13.76
N LEU A 169 -8.25 7.17 12.45
CA LEU A 169 -9.30 7.09 11.44
C LEU A 169 -9.85 5.68 11.33
N LEU A 170 -9.01 4.64 11.37
CA LEU A 170 -9.46 3.26 11.42
C LEU A 170 -10.36 3.01 12.62
N ILE A 171 -9.93 3.40 13.83
CA ILE A 171 -10.73 3.28 15.05
C ILE A 171 -12.08 4.01 14.92
N ALA A 172 -12.06 5.25 14.45
CA ALA A 172 -13.28 6.04 14.28
C ALA A 172 -14.23 5.42 13.24
N GLY A 173 -13.69 4.83 12.17
CA GLY A 173 -14.43 4.11 11.14
C GLY A 173 -15.15 2.88 11.68
N TYR A 174 -14.44 2.01 12.38
CA TYR A 174 -15.02 0.83 13.02
C TYR A 174 -16.13 1.19 14.03
N ARG A 175 -15.93 2.28 14.79
CA ARG A 175 -16.92 2.79 15.75
C ARG A 175 -18.03 3.62 15.09
N LYS A 176 -18.01 3.79 13.77
CA LYS A 176 -18.96 4.57 12.97
C LYS A 176 -19.17 6.01 13.48
N ASN A 177 -18.11 6.61 14.00
CA ASN A 177 -18.15 7.98 14.51
C ASN A 177 -17.96 8.97 13.36
N VAL A 178 -19.07 9.39 12.74
CA VAL A 178 -19.09 10.29 11.57
C VAL A 178 -18.29 11.56 11.80
N GLU A 179 -18.56 12.27 12.90
CA GLU A 179 -17.93 13.56 13.22
C GLU A 179 -16.40 13.41 13.33
N LYS A 180 -15.95 12.37 14.05
CA LYS A 180 -14.53 12.10 14.24
C LYS A 180 -13.86 11.69 12.93
N CYS A 181 -14.53 10.88 12.09
CA CYS A 181 -14.02 10.51 10.77
C CYS A 181 -13.82 11.73 9.87
N VAL A 182 -14.82 12.63 9.78
CA VAL A 182 -14.72 13.86 8.97
C VAL A 182 -13.57 14.73 9.46
N GLN A 183 -13.43 14.93 10.77
CA GLN A 183 -12.32 15.67 11.37
C GLN A 183 -10.95 15.07 11.00
N LEU A 184 -10.81 13.73 11.13
CA LEU A 184 -9.56 13.03 10.87
C LEU A 184 -9.22 12.99 9.38
N ILE A 185 -10.21 12.83 8.49
CA ILE A 185 -10.02 12.90 7.04
C ILE A 185 -9.52 14.28 6.63
N LYS A 186 -10.11 15.35 7.17
CA LYS A 186 -9.65 16.72 6.92
C LYS A 186 -8.20 16.92 7.36
N GLN A 187 -7.84 16.43 8.54
CA GLN A 187 -6.46 16.46 9.04
C GLN A 187 -5.52 15.66 8.14
N LEU A 188 -5.89 14.44 7.77
CA LEU A 188 -5.13 13.55 6.92
C LEU A 188 -4.84 14.17 5.55
N LEU A 189 -5.85 14.78 4.92
CA LEU A 189 -5.70 15.47 3.64
C LEU A 189 -4.77 16.68 3.77
N SER A 190 -4.90 17.47 4.84
CA SER A 190 -4.00 18.60 5.12
C SER A 190 -2.56 18.15 5.32
N GLU A 191 -2.32 17.07 6.06
CA GLU A 191 -0.97 16.53 6.29
C GLU A 191 -0.38 15.89 5.01
N SER A 192 -1.19 15.25 4.18
CA SER A 192 -0.73 14.63 2.93
C SER A 192 -0.27 15.63 1.88
N GLN A 193 -0.69 16.90 1.98
CA GLN A 193 -0.21 17.99 1.13
C GLN A 193 1.18 18.51 1.55
N LYS A 194 1.61 18.23 2.76
CA LYS A 194 2.94 18.63 3.22
C LYS A 194 3.99 17.68 2.66
N PRO A 195 5.10 18.19 2.13
CA PRO A 195 6.15 17.32 1.62
C PRO A 195 6.75 16.47 2.74
N TRP A 196 7.01 15.22 2.45
CA TRP A 196 7.82 14.39 3.33
C TRP A 196 9.29 14.73 3.14
N ASN A 197 9.89 15.35 4.15
CA ASN A 197 11.28 15.78 4.11
C ASN A 197 12.20 14.66 4.62
N MET A 198 12.56 13.74 3.73
CA MET A 198 13.46 12.63 4.04
C MET A 198 14.90 13.10 4.30
N THR A 199 15.36 14.21 3.70
CA THR A 199 16.75 14.70 3.85
C THR A 199 17.09 15.08 5.28
N GLN A 200 16.10 15.43 6.10
CA GLN A 200 16.30 15.74 7.51
C GLN A 200 16.37 14.48 8.39
N SER A 201 15.99 13.32 7.87
CA SER A 201 16.07 12.07 8.61
C SER A 201 17.46 11.47 8.52
N PRO A 202 18.11 11.12 9.63
CA PRO A 202 19.39 10.41 9.60
C PRO A 202 19.27 9.00 9.02
N LEU A 203 18.03 8.52 8.81
CA LEU A 203 17.72 7.16 8.36
C LEU A 203 17.53 7.06 6.84
N TYR A 204 17.20 8.17 6.14
CA TYR A 204 16.77 8.14 4.73
C TYR A 204 17.31 9.27 3.87
N TYR A 205 18.27 10.05 4.33
CA TYR A 205 18.70 11.26 3.63
C TYR A 205 19.35 10.98 2.25
N ARG A 206 19.93 9.77 2.05
CA ARG A 206 20.45 9.34 0.75
C ARG A 206 19.32 8.84 -0.17
N TYR A 207 18.24 8.30 0.41
CA TYR A 207 17.18 7.66 -0.34
C TYR A 207 16.31 8.69 -1.10
N GLU A 208 16.21 9.93 -0.62
CA GLU A 208 15.42 10.99 -1.24
C GLU A 208 15.86 11.29 -2.68
N ASP A 209 17.15 11.21 -2.97
CA ASP A 209 17.69 11.48 -4.32
C ASP A 209 17.41 10.36 -5.34
N THR A 210 16.91 9.23 -4.90
CA THR A 210 16.51 8.13 -5.78
C THR A 210 15.24 8.48 -6.56
N ALA A 211 15.00 7.77 -7.68
CA ALA A 211 13.75 7.88 -8.43
C ALA A 211 12.51 7.54 -7.57
N GLN A 212 12.64 6.56 -6.67
CA GLN A 212 11.59 6.18 -5.74
C GLN A 212 11.36 7.25 -4.66
N GLY A 213 12.42 7.80 -4.08
CA GLY A 213 12.33 8.90 -3.12
C GLY A 213 11.61 10.12 -3.71
N LYS A 214 11.98 10.50 -4.93
CA LYS A 214 11.32 11.59 -5.68
C LYS A 214 9.86 11.28 -6.01
N ALA A 215 9.51 10.03 -6.28
CA ALA A 215 8.13 9.62 -6.51
C ALA A 215 7.25 9.82 -5.26
N PHE A 216 7.78 9.61 -4.06
CA PHE A 216 7.05 9.86 -2.81
C PHE A 216 6.68 11.33 -2.61
N SER A 217 7.47 12.28 -3.11
CA SER A 217 7.17 13.73 -3.00
C SER A 217 5.97 14.17 -3.84
N GLY A 218 5.50 13.36 -4.79
CA GLY A 218 4.39 13.65 -5.71
C GLY A 218 3.06 12.95 -5.39
N ILE A 219 3.00 12.16 -4.32
CA ILE A 219 1.85 11.27 -4.02
C ILE A 219 0.60 12.03 -3.58
N GLY A 220 0.70 13.28 -3.09
CA GLY A 220 -0.42 13.97 -2.44
C GLY A 220 -1.75 13.97 -3.20
N LYS A 221 -1.77 14.30 -4.50
CA LYS A 221 -3.01 14.31 -5.29
C LYS A 221 -3.57 12.89 -5.54
N ASN A 222 -2.70 11.93 -5.79
CA ASN A 222 -3.11 10.53 -5.99
C ASN A 222 -3.68 9.95 -4.70
N PHE A 223 -3.07 10.27 -3.56
CA PHE A 223 -3.56 9.86 -2.25
C PHE A 223 -4.99 10.37 -1.96
N VAL A 224 -5.30 11.64 -2.31
CA VAL A 224 -6.66 12.20 -2.17
C VAL A 224 -7.67 11.39 -2.96
N ARG A 225 -7.36 11.05 -4.21
CA ARG A 225 -8.24 10.24 -5.07
C ARG A 225 -8.42 8.82 -4.55
N GLU A 226 -7.35 8.18 -4.09
CA GLU A 226 -7.42 6.84 -3.50
C GLU A 226 -8.28 6.84 -2.24
N LEU A 227 -8.08 7.79 -1.34
CA LEU A 227 -8.89 7.92 -0.12
C LEU A 227 -10.36 8.17 -0.45
N TYR A 228 -10.66 9.05 -1.41
CA TYR A 228 -12.03 9.29 -1.86
C TYR A 228 -12.67 8.02 -2.42
N SER A 229 -11.96 7.32 -3.32
CA SER A 229 -12.41 6.05 -3.88
C SER A 229 -12.61 4.98 -2.81
N GLU A 230 -11.76 4.93 -1.81
CA GLU A 230 -11.88 3.99 -0.69
C GLU A 230 -13.17 4.24 0.12
N ILE A 231 -13.46 5.52 0.45
CA ILE A 231 -14.66 5.90 1.20
C ILE A 231 -15.93 5.62 0.38
N GLU A 232 -15.92 5.89 -0.91
CA GLU A 232 -17.08 5.66 -1.78
C GLU A 232 -17.37 4.16 -2.02
N ASN A 233 -16.34 3.33 -2.09
CA ASN A 233 -16.49 1.96 -2.56
C ASN A 233 -16.44 0.91 -1.44
N LYS A 234 -15.73 1.17 -0.32
CA LYS A 234 -15.65 0.21 0.77
C LYS A 234 -16.90 0.24 1.66
N LYS A 235 -17.39 -0.94 2.00
CA LYS A 235 -18.56 -1.15 2.84
C LYS A 235 -18.37 -0.58 4.26
N GLU A 236 -17.16 -0.62 4.75
CA GLU A 236 -16.78 -0.10 6.07
C GLU A 236 -17.05 1.40 6.21
N TYR A 237 -17.02 2.16 5.11
CA TYR A 237 -17.26 3.61 5.07
C TYR A 237 -18.64 4.00 4.53
N GLU A 238 -19.55 3.04 4.28
CA GLU A 238 -20.90 3.32 3.78
C GLU A 238 -21.65 4.37 4.61
N PHE A 239 -21.41 4.41 5.91
CA PHE A 239 -22.02 5.37 6.84
C PHE A 239 -21.56 6.82 6.64
N LEU A 240 -20.50 7.07 5.85
CA LEU A 240 -19.98 8.41 5.49
C LEU A 240 -20.52 8.92 4.16
N ARG A 241 -21.11 8.06 3.33
CA ARG A 241 -21.59 8.45 1.99
C ARG A 241 -22.70 9.47 2.08
N GLY A 242 -22.66 10.47 1.19
CA GLY A 242 -23.62 11.57 1.18
C GLY A 242 -23.42 12.59 2.32
N ASN A 243 -22.32 12.52 3.07
CA ASN A 243 -21.97 13.56 4.03
C ASN A 243 -21.47 14.81 3.28
N LYS A 244 -22.26 15.86 3.29
CA LYS A 244 -21.99 17.10 2.53
C LYS A 244 -20.71 17.82 2.93
N GLU A 245 -20.31 17.73 4.21
CA GLU A 245 -19.07 18.33 4.66
C GLU A 245 -17.87 17.56 4.08
N LEU A 246 -17.95 16.23 4.06
CA LEU A 246 -16.92 15.37 3.49
C LEU A 246 -16.78 15.57 1.97
N GLU A 247 -17.90 15.63 1.25
CA GLU A 247 -17.93 15.95 -0.19
C GLU A 247 -17.23 17.29 -0.48
N SER A 248 -17.57 18.34 0.29
CA SER A 248 -16.95 19.67 0.15
C SER A 248 -15.44 19.64 0.40
N ILE A 249 -14.98 18.86 1.41
CA ILE A 249 -13.56 18.71 1.72
C ILE A 249 -12.81 18.05 0.54
N PHE A 250 -13.37 17.00 -0.06
CA PHE A 250 -12.75 16.34 -1.21
C PHE A 250 -12.75 17.23 -2.45
N GLU A 251 -13.84 17.94 -2.73
CA GLU A 251 -13.90 18.90 -3.85
C GLU A 251 -12.82 19.99 -3.76
N GLU A 252 -12.49 20.45 -2.55
CA GLU A 252 -11.44 21.44 -2.32
C GLU A 252 -10.05 20.88 -2.63
N HIS A 253 -9.80 19.63 -2.32
CA HIS A 253 -8.47 19.00 -2.46
C HIS A 253 -8.25 18.32 -3.83
N LEU A 254 -9.32 18.05 -4.59
CA LEU A 254 -9.23 17.46 -5.94
C LEU A 254 -9.04 18.51 -7.05
N LYS A 255 -9.26 19.79 -6.75
CA LYS A 255 -8.99 20.91 -7.67
C LYS A 255 -7.49 21.21 -7.76
#